data_0544bdbb9a80e7bf4032a5c50e1b3321
#
_entry.id   0544bdbb9a80e7bf4032a5c50e1b3321
#
_cell.length_a   1.000
_cell.length_b   1.000
_cell.length_c   1.000
_cell.angle_alpha   90.00
_cell.angle_beta   90.00
_cell.angle_gamma   90.00
#
_symmetry.space_group_name_H-M   'P 1'
#
loop_
_entity.id
_entity.type
_entity.pdbx_description
1 polymer ?
#
loop_
_entity_poly.entity_id
_entity_poly.type
_entity_poly.pdbx_seq_one_letter_code
_entity_poly.pdbx_strand_id
1 'polypeptide(L)'
;MMLKLPPVPRSGVYELRYKVLANGDRGTAQFYLGTDKNKLAPTRIPIDLTLATPEKTGWFTDSDDDEYNAEKDKQMRNNGIMKGAEGIQNSSATERATTYTLRHIVSRQFVDADKTYYLRIKSVLDSDRKEFYMDYLEWVSKDVYDNPVEPEDIW
;
A
#
# COMPACT_ATOMS: atom_id res chain seq x y z
N MET A 1 -2.77 16.99 -4.08
CA MET A 1 -4.02 16.42 -4.66
C MET A 1 -5.02 16.20 -3.54
N MET A 2 -6.33 16.37 -3.80
CA MET A 2 -7.42 16.09 -2.87
C MET A 2 -8.43 15.18 -3.57
N LEU A 3 -8.78 14.07 -2.91
CA LEU A 3 -9.73 13.10 -3.43
C LEU A 3 -10.88 12.91 -2.44
N LYS A 4 -12.09 12.75 -2.96
CA LYS A 4 -13.22 12.19 -2.23
C LYS A 4 -13.19 10.68 -2.44
N LEU A 5 -13.12 9.92 -1.36
CA LEU A 5 -13.06 8.46 -1.44
C LEU A 5 -14.46 7.88 -1.65
N PRO A 6 -14.58 6.73 -2.33
CA PRO A 6 -15.84 6.00 -2.42
C PRO A 6 -16.27 5.54 -1.02
N PRO A 7 -17.58 5.39 -0.78
CA PRO A 7 -18.09 4.85 0.48
C PRO A 7 -17.70 3.37 0.61
N VAL A 8 -17.56 2.92 1.85
CA VAL A 8 -17.45 1.48 2.15
C VAL A 8 -18.86 0.85 2.27
N PRO A 9 -19.02 -0.44 1.97
CA PRO A 9 -20.33 -1.09 1.98
C PRO A 9 -20.93 -1.27 3.39
N ARG A 10 -20.08 -1.29 4.41
CA ARG A 10 -20.47 -1.39 5.83
C ARG A 10 -19.42 -0.72 6.71
N SER A 11 -19.81 -0.25 7.87
CA SER A 11 -18.88 0.27 8.87
C SER A 11 -18.00 -0.84 9.43
N GLY A 12 -16.71 -0.56 9.61
CA GLY A 12 -15.76 -1.55 10.08
C GLY A 12 -14.32 -1.05 10.05
N VAL A 13 -13.37 -1.93 10.36
CA VAL A 13 -11.95 -1.63 10.24
C VAL A 13 -11.49 -1.93 8.81
N TYR A 14 -10.86 -0.94 8.20
CA TYR A 14 -10.34 -1.03 6.83
C TYR A 14 -8.90 -0.58 6.77
N GLU A 15 -8.17 -1.17 5.83
CA GLU A 15 -6.96 -0.60 5.29
C GLU A 15 -7.27 0.24 4.06
N LEU A 16 -6.74 1.47 4.01
CA LEU A 16 -6.63 2.22 2.78
C LEU A 16 -5.27 1.93 2.18
N ARG A 17 -5.25 1.43 0.98
CA ARG A 17 -4.05 1.08 0.25
C ARG A 17 -3.90 1.91 -1.00
N TYR A 18 -2.67 2.14 -1.37
CA TYR A 18 -2.26 2.88 -2.54
C TYR A 18 -1.33 2.01 -3.38
N LYS A 19 -1.71 1.75 -4.62
CA LYS A 19 -0.86 1.05 -5.57
C LYS A 19 -0.02 2.04 -6.36
N VAL A 20 1.24 1.75 -6.47
CA VAL A 20 2.22 2.52 -7.20
C VAL A 20 3.08 1.61 -8.05
N LEU A 21 3.39 2.09 -9.26
CA LEU A 21 4.54 1.60 -9.99
C LEU A 21 5.77 2.26 -9.38
N ALA A 22 6.48 1.53 -8.55
CA ALA A 22 7.67 2.03 -7.89
C ALA A 22 8.81 2.19 -8.90
N ASN A 23 9.48 3.31 -8.86
CA ASN A 23 10.71 3.52 -9.61
C ASN A 23 11.54 4.62 -8.94
N GLY A 24 12.84 4.69 -9.27
CA GLY A 24 13.76 5.63 -8.65
C GLY A 24 13.47 7.12 -8.87
N ASP A 25 12.56 7.46 -9.77
CA ASP A 25 12.20 8.84 -10.10
C ASP A 25 10.98 9.36 -9.33
N ARG A 26 10.38 8.51 -8.46
CA ARG A 26 9.30 8.91 -7.57
C ARG A 26 9.82 9.72 -6.40
N GLY A 27 8.95 10.54 -5.84
CA GLY A 27 9.26 11.33 -4.65
C GLY A 27 8.73 10.70 -3.37
N THR A 28 8.70 11.49 -2.30
CA THR A 28 8.10 11.13 -1.02
C THR A 28 6.74 11.80 -0.88
N ALA A 29 5.74 11.07 -0.42
CA ALA A 29 4.38 11.55 -0.29
C ALA A 29 3.87 11.44 1.15
N GLN A 30 3.22 12.50 1.64
CA GLN A 30 2.46 12.49 2.87
C GLN A 30 0.97 12.39 2.58
N PHE A 31 0.32 11.46 3.23
CA PHE A 31 -1.11 11.22 3.13
C PHE A 31 -1.82 11.76 4.37
N TYR A 32 -2.99 12.37 4.14
CA TYR A 32 -3.87 12.89 5.19
C TYR A 32 -5.29 12.40 4.93
N LEU A 33 -5.97 11.92 5.95
CA LEU A 33 -7.30 11.32 5.85
C LEU A 33 -8.23 11.90 6.91
N GLY A 34 -9.52 12.00 6.57
CA GLY A 34 -10.54 12.46 7.50
C GLY A 34 -11.89 12.70 6.82
N THR A 35 -12.90 13.04 7.62
CA THR A 35 -14.27 13.30 7.16
C THR A 35 -14.54 14.78 6.90
N ASP A 36 -13.72 15.67 7.41
CA ASP A 36 -13.76 17.11 7.10
C ASP A 36 -12.56 17.46 6.21
N LYS A 37 -12.83 17.87 4.97
CA LYS A 37 -11.79 18.24 3.98
C LYS A 37 -10.84 19.35 4.45
N ASN A 38 -11.24 20.15 5.45
CA ASN A 38 -10.44 21.24 6.00
C ASN A 38 -9.62 20.81 7.23
N LYS A 39 -9.93 19.64 7.81
CA LYS A 39 -9.32 19.13 9.05
C LYS A 39 -8.88 17.69 8.89
N LEU A 40 -7.98 17.45 7.92
CA LEU A 40 -7.44 16.11 7.69
C LEU A 40 -6.22 15.88 8.58
N ALA A 41 -6.15 14.68 9.16
CA ALA A 41 -5.00 14.23 9.94
C ALA A 41 -4.01 13.44 9.10
N PRO A 42 -2.69 13.52 9.35
CA PRO A 42 -1.72 12.64 8.70
C PRO A 42 -2.00 11.20 9.09
N THR A 43 -1.91 10.28 8.11
CA THR A 43 -2.20 8.86 8.33
C THR A 43 -1.05 8.14 9.02
N ARG A 44 0.17 8.48 8.65
CA ARG A 44 1.44 7.94 9.17
C ARG A 44 2.59 8.86 8.74
N ILE A 45 3.84 8.43 8.96
CA ILE A 45 5.00 9.11 8.38
C ILE A 45 4.92 9.15 6.85
N PRO A 46 5.60 10.10 6.20
CA PRO A 46 5.66 10.14 4.74
C PRO A 46 6.16 8.82 4.13
N ILE A 47 5.60 8.45 3.00
CA ILE A 47 5.97 7.25 2.26
C ILE A 47 7.01 7.63 1.21
N ASP A 48 8.16 6.97 1.25
CA ASP A 48 9.18 7.07 0.22
C ASP A 48 8.83 6.14 -0.95
N LEU A 49 8.44 6.73 -2.07
CA LEU A 49 8.04 6.02 -3.29
C LEU A 49 9.24 5.67 -4.20
N THR A 50 10.45 6.04 -3.80
CA THR A 50 11.68 5.64 -4.51
C THR A 50 12.13 4.22 -4.15
N LEU A 51 11.51 3.60 -3.16
CA LEU A 51 11.82 2.25 -2.71
C LEU A 51 11.29 1.23 -3.71
N ALA A 52 12.04 1.02 -4.77
CA ALA A 52 11.64 0.22 -5.92
C ALA A 52 12.43 -1.08 -6.08
N THR A 53 13.50 -1.25 -5.35
CA THR A 53 14.34 -2.45 -5.48
C THR A 53 14.20 -3.36 -4.27
N PRO A 54 14.40 -4.68 -4.43
CA PRO A 54 14.35 -5.62 -3.33
C PRO A 54 15.26 -5.23 -2.17
N GLU A 55 16.45 -4.73 -2.44
CA GLU A 55 17.40 -4.32 -1.40
C GLU A 55 16.87 -3.14 -0.59
N LYS A 56 16.18 -2.20 -1.23
CA LYS A 56 15.63 -1.03 -0.55
C LYS A 56 14.35 -1.35 0.23
N THR A 57 13.55 -2.27 -0.28
CA THR A 57 12.31 -2.71 0.38
C THR A 57 12.55 -3.79 1.42
N GLY A 58 13.71 -4.43 1.43
CA GLY A 58 14.00 -5.63 2.20
C GLY A 58 13.38 -6.90 1.62
N TRP A 59 12.94 -6.83 0.39
CA TRP A 59 12.26 -7.93 -0.31
C TRP A 59 13.22 -8.57 -1.30
N PHE A 60 13.78 -9.67 -0.91
CA PHE A 60 14.69 -10.44 -1.74
C PHE A 60 13.92 -11.45 -2.59
N THR A 61 14.58 -11.97 -3.62
CA THR A 61 14.08 -13.07 -4.45
C THR A 61 13.55 -14.19 -3.56
N ASP A 62 12.45 -14.79 -4.01
CA ASP A 62 11.85 -15.90 -3.30
C ASP A 62 12.82 -17.07 -3.18
N SER A 63 12.70 -17.75 -2.09
CA SER A 63 13.28 -19.04 -1.82
C SER A 63 12.30 -20.14 -2.27
N ASP A 64 12.79 -21.36 -2.45
CA ASP A 64 11.94 -22.55 -2.59
C ASP A 64 11.26 -22.94 -1.25
N ASP A 65 11.52 -22.18 -0.19
CA ASP A 65 10.99 -22.36 1.15
C ASP A 65 9.78 -21.44 1.37
N ASP A 66 8.59 -22.01 1.40
CA ASP A 66 7.32 -21.30 1.58
C ASP A 66 7.24 -20.60 2.95
N GLU A 67 7.81 -21.19 4.01
CA GLU A 67 7.82 -20.58 5.34
C GLU A 67 8.69 -19.32 5.35
N TYR A 68 9.84 -19.37 4.70
CA TYR A 68 10.70 -18.19 4.51
C TYR A 68 9.99 -17.08 3.75
N ASN A 69 9.30 -17.42 2.66
CA ASN A 69 8.57 -16.46 1.84
C ASN A 69 7.42 -15.82 2.63
N ALA A 70 6.65 -16.61 3.37
CA ALA A 70 5.56 -16.13 4.22
C ALA A 70 6.06 -15.17 5.32
N GLU A 71 7.18 -15.48 5.96
CA GLU A 71 7.78 -14.60 6.96
C GLU A 71 8.27 -13.28 6.34
N LYS A 72 8.82 -13.30 5.14
CA LYS A 72 9.21 -12.11 4.39
C LYS A 72 8.01 -11.24 4.03
N ASP A 73 6.94 -11.82 3.52
CA ASP A 73 5.71 -11.11 3.21
C ASP A 73 5.13 -10.43 4.45
N LYS A 74 5.14 -11.13 5.57
CA LYS A 74 4.70 -10.60 6.86
C LYS A 74 5.57 -9.42 7.34
N GLN A 75 6.90 -9.51 7.20
CA GLN A 75 7.81 -8.42 7.54
C GLN A 75 7.56 -7.20 6.67
N MET A 76 7.38 -7.39 5.37
CA MET A 76 7.06 -6.31 4.43
C MET A 76 5.73 -5.66 4.79
N ARG A 77 4.71 -6.45 5.07
CA ARG A 77 3.40 -5.97 5.49
C ARG A 77 3.47 -5.16 6.78
N ASN A 78 4.27 -5.59 7.76
CA ASN A 78 4.50 -4.83 8.99
C ASN A 78 5.14 -3.46 8.72
N ASN A 79 5.93 -3.36 7.66
CA ASN A 79 6.48 -2.09 7.16
C ASN A 79 5.47 -1.28 6.31
N GLY A 80 4.27 -1.82 6.09
CA GLY A 80 3.22 -1.17 5.31
C GLY A 80 3.41 -1.27 3.80
N ILE A 81 4.13 -2.28 3.34
CA ILE A 81 4.40 -2.54 1.92
C ILE A 81 3.91 -3.94 1.59
N MET A 82 3.24 -4.09 0.46
CA MET A 82 2.72 -5.36 -0.04
C MET A 82 3.00 -5.51 -1.53
N LYS A 83 3.00 -6.75 -2.01
CA LYS A 83 3.04 -7.03 -3.45
C LYS A 83 1.84 -6.45 -4.17
N GLY A 84 2.04 -5.98 -5.38
CA GLY A 84 0.94 -5.70 -6.32
C GLY A 84 0.43 -6.97 -6.97
N ALA A 85 -0.85 -6.98 -7.34
CA ALA A 85 -1.47 -8.16 -7.95
C ALA A 85 -0.79 -8.62 -9.25
N GLU A 86 -0.21 -7.71 -10.03
CA GLU A 86 0.48 -8.05 -11.27
C GLU A 86 1.85 -8.72 -11.03
N GLY A 87 2.45 -8.50 -9.86
CA GLY A 87 3.69 -9.18 -9.47
C GLY A 87 3.51 -10.70 -9.37
N ILE A 88 2.29 -11.15 -9.16
CA ILE A 88 1.92 -12.55 -9.05
C ILE A 88 1.81 -13.22 -10.43
N GLN A 89 1.54 -12.45 -11.47
CA GLN A 89 1.24 -12.98 -12.81
C GLN A 89 2.46 -13.14 -13.73
N ASN A 90 3.62 -12.64 -13.35
CA ASN A 90 4.83 -12.81 -14.14
C ASN A 90 5.46 -14.20 -13.92
N SER A 91 4.85 -15.15 -14.46
CA SER A 91 5.22 -16.13 -15.46
C SER A 91 6.30 -17.15 -15.20
N SER A 92 7.17 -17.06 -14.26
CA SER A 92 7.85 -18.24 -13.77
C SER A 92 7.32 -18.52 -12.38
N ALA A 93 6.92 -19.74 -12.15
CA ALA A 93 6.39 -20.20 -10.86
C ALA A 93 7.38 -20.01 -9.69
N THR A 94 8.52 -19.43 -9.95
CA THR A 94 9.63 -19.19 -9.04
C THR A 94 9.96 -17.70 -8.81
N GLU A 95 9.41 -16.78 -9.59
CA GLU A 95 9.68 -15.36 -9.42
C GLU A 95 8.41 -14.60 -9.03
N ARG A 96 8.25 -14.35 -7.76
CA ARG A 96 7.33 -13.35 -7.25
C ARG A 96 7.85 -11.96 -7.61
N ALA A 97 7.92 -11.65 -8.90
CA ALA A 97 8.49 -10.41 -9.40
C ALA A 97 7.76 -9.20 -8.85
N THR A 98 8.33 -8.56 -7.87
CA THR A 98 7.68 -7.53 -7.07
C THR A 98 8.33 -6.18 -7.19
N THR A 99 9.38 -6.10 -7.99
CA THR A 99 10.20 -4.91 -8.09
C THR A 99 9.49 -3.67 -8.60
N TYR A 100 8.36 -3.81 -9.27
CA TYR A 100 7.74 -2.69 -9.97
C TYR A 100 6.34 -2.33 -9.51
N THR A 101 5.62 -3.25 -8.88
CA THR A 101 4.24 -3.01 -8.44
C THR A 101 4.09 -3.28 -6.97
N LEU A 102 4.03 -2.21 -6.19
CA LEU A 102 3.86 -2.28 -4.75
C LEU A 102 2.55 -1.64 -4.33
N ARG A 103 1.94 -2.22 -3.31
CA ARG A 103 0.84 -1.59 -2.58
C ARG A 103 1.38 -1.08 -1.25
N HIS A 104 1.09 0.17 -0.93
CA HIS A 104 1.43 0.76 0.35
C HIS A 104 0.17 0.90 1.21
N ILE A 105 0.23 0.42 2.44
CA ILE A 105 -0.82 0.63 3.43
C ILE A 105 -0.71 2.08 3.91
N VAL A 106 -1.67 2.91 3.50
CA VAL A 106 -1.73 4.34 3.83
C VAL A 106 -2.29 4.55 5.22
N SER A 107 -3.34 3.82 5.58
CA SER A 107 -3.94 3.86 6.92
C SER A 107 -4.63 2.55 7.26
N ARG A 108 -4.75 2.27 8.55
CA ARG A 108 -5.61 1.23 9.10
C ARG A 108 -6.47 1.87 10.19
N GLN A 109 -7.78 1.93 9.97
CA GLN A 109 -8.69 2.59 10.91
C GLN A 109 -10.12 2.11 10.78
N PHE A 110 -10.94 2.45 11.75
CA PHE A 110 -12.39 2.29 11.63
C PHE A 110 -12.94 3.30 10.61
N VAL A 111 -13.73 2.81 9.67
CA VAL A 111 -14.41 3.60 8.63
C VAL A 111 -15.91 3.43 8.84
N ASP A 112 -16.60 4.56 8.97
CA ASP A 112 -18.06 4.63 9.11
C ASP A 112 -18.69 4.74 7.71
N ALA A 113 -19.56 3.80 7.35
CA ALA A 113 -20.19 3.75 6.03
C ALA A 113 -21.10 4.97 5.73
N ASP A 114 -21.61 5.62 6.79
CA ASP A 114 -22.47 6.79 6.67
C ASP A 114 -21.69 8.11 6.50
N LYS A 115 -20.36 8.05 6.55
CA LYS A 115 -19.50 9.23 6.41
C LYS A 115 -18.77 9.28 5.07
N THR A 116 -18.58 10.48 4.59
CA THR A 116 -17.70 10.75 3.44
C THR A 116 -16.26 10.98 3.93
N TYR A 117 -15.33 10.27 3.32
CA TYR A 117 -13.90 10.43 3.60
C TYR A 117 -13.19 11.17 2.48
N TYR A 118 -12.20 11.97 2.88
CA TYR A 118 -11.34 12.73 1.99
C TYR A 118 -9.89 12.36 2.23
N LEU A 119 -9.17 12.14 1.14
CA LEU A 119 -7.74 11.88 1.12
C LEU A 119 -7.02 13.07 0.49
N ARG A 120 -6.06 13.63 1.21
CA ARG A 120 -5.13 14.61 0.66
C ARG A 120 -3.75 14.01 0.57
N ILE A 121 -3.13 14.15 -0.59
CA ILE A 121 -1.78 13.70 -0.86
C ILE A 121 -0.91 14.91 -1.15
N LYS A 122 0.21 15.02 -0.43
CA LYS A 122 1.21 16.07 -0.61
C LYS A 122 2.57 15.44 -0.90
N SER A 123 3.26 15.95 -1.90
CA SER A 123 4.69 15.74 -2.06
C SER A 123 5.42 16.50 -0.96
N VAL A 124 6.41 15.88 -0.31
CA VAL A 124 7.01 16.39 0.93
C VAL A 124 8.49 16.71 0.78
N LEU A 125 9.12 16.39 -0.34
CA LEU A 125 10.54 16.64 -0.50
C LEU A 125 10.87 17.53 -1.67
N ASP A 126 11.84 18.35 -1.41
CA ASP A 126 12.49 19.26 -2.31
C ASP A 126 13.60 18.51 -3.07
N SER A 127 13.21 17.47 -3.80
CA SER A 127 14.11 16.78 -4.72
C SER A 127 13.69 17.08 -6.15
N ASP A 128 14.62 17.00 -7.07
CA ASP A 128 14.35 17.10 -8.51
C ASP A 128 13.43 15.97 -9.01
N ARG A 129 13.21 14.96 -8.16
CA ARG A 129 12.33 13.82 -8.38
C ARG A 129 10.95 14.12 -7.80
N LYS A 130 10.03 14.59 -8.64
CA LYS A 130 8.70 15.09 -8.23
C LYS A 130 7.55 14.31 -8.81
N GLU A 131 7.82 13.17 -9.41
CA GLU A 131 6.76 12.39 -10.01
C GLU A 131 5.95 11.67 -8.94
N PHE A 132 4.64 11.84 -9.01
CA PHE A 132 3.68 11.09 -8.24
C PHE A 132 2.76 10.34 -9.20
N TYR A 133 2.79 9.03 -9.12
CA TYR A 133 1.90 8.17 -9.87
C TYR A 133 1.00 7.41 -8.92
N MET A 134 -0.25 7.31 -9.29
CA MET A 134 -1.24 6.52 -8.61
C MET A 134 -1.96 5.67 -9.66
N ASP A 135 -1.91 4.37 -9.47
CA ASP A 135 -2.68 3.45 -10.29
C ASP A 135 -4.11 3.38 -9.71
N TYR A 136 -4.22 2.94 -8.47
CA TYR A 136 -5.49 2.93 -7.77
C TYR A 136 -5.34 3.12 -6.26
N LEU A 137 -6.50 3.36 -5.63
CA LEU A 137 -6.71 3.29 -4.18
C LEU A 137 -7.75 2.20 -3.92
N GLU A 138 -7.56 1.45 -2.85
CA GLU A 138 -8.52 0.44 -2.43
C GLU A 138 -8.82 0.52 -0.94
N TRP A 139 -10.08 0.27 -0.57
CA TRP A 139 -10.47 -0.05 0.79
C TRP A 139 -10.54 -1.56 0.95
N VAL A 140 -9.76 -2.11 1.86
CA VAL A 140 -9.78 -3.55 2.16
C VAL A 140 -10.24 -3.75 3.59
N SER A 141 -11.32 -4.52 3.76
CA SER A 141 -11.87 -4.79 5.10
C SER A 141 -10.97 -5.72 5.91
N LYS A 142 -11.06 -5.60 7.23
CA LYS A 142 -10.30 -6.46 8.14
C LYS A 142 -10.57 -7.95 7.88
N ASP A 143 -11.80 -8.32 7.55
CA ASP A 143 -12.16 -9.71 7.29
C ASP A 143 -11.45 -10.32 6.07
N VAL A 144 -10.94 -9.47 5.18
CA VAL A 144 -10.14 -9.90 4.03
C VAL A 144 -8.66 -9.98 4.39
N TYR A 145 -8.09 -8.87 4.90
CA TYR A 145 -6.64 -8.81 5.12
C TYR A 145 -6.15 -9.55 6.36
N ASP A 146 -7.03 -9.91 7.27
CA ASP A 146 -6.72 -10.63 8.52
C ASP A 146 -7.43 -11.98 8.54
N ASN A 147 -7.66 -12.55 7.36
CA ASN A 147 -8.30 -13.86 7.23
C ASN A 147 -7.29 -14.97 7.61
N PRO A 148 -7.55 -15.75 8.67
CA PRO A 148 -6.61 -16.77 9.10
C PRO A 148 -6.60 -18.02 8.20
N VAL A 149 -7.60 -18.19 7.33
CA VAL A 149 -7.75 -19.36 6.46
C VAL A 149 -7.11 -19.10 5.10
N GLU A 150 -7.30 -17.90 4.58
CA GLU A 150 -6.75 -17.45 3.30
C GLU A 150 -6.07 -16.09 3.51
N PRO A 151 -4.86 -16.07 4.05
CA PRO A 151 -4.12 -14.83 4.21
C PRO A 151 -3.88 -14.19 2.84
N GLU A 152 -4.16 -12.91 2.74
CA GLU A 152 -4.11 -12.18 1.46
C GLU A 152 -2.74 -12.19 0.76
N ASP A 153 -1.67 -12.40 1.49
CA ASP A 153 -0.29 -12.34 0.98
C ASP A 153 0.34 -13.72 0.75
N ILE A 154 -0.40 -14.79 0.95
CA ILE A 154 0.03 -16.15 0.61
C ILE A 154 -0.57 -16.50 -0.75
N TRP A 155 0.23 -16.34 -1.76
CA TRP A 155 -0.06 -16.77 -3.13
C TRP A 155 1.04 -17.73 -3.59
#